data_b48b80de87c13ff81a8101f9948914bb
#
_entry.id   b48b80de87c13ff81a8101f9948914bb
#
_cell.length_a   1.000
_cell.length_b   1.000
_cell.length_c   1.000
_cell.angle_alpha   90.00
_cell.angle_beta   90.00
_cell.angle_gamma   90.00
#
_symmetry.space_group_name_H-M   'P 1'
#
loop_
_entity.id
_entity.type
_entity.pdbx_description
1 polymer ?
#
loop_
_entity_poly.entity_id
_entity_poly.type
_entity_poly.pdbx_seq_one_letter_code
_entity_poly.pdbx_strand_id
1 'polypeptide(L)' 'MKGILKQLKKQRINLVKVSEKRDEYYSKRTDQWQDTGPGVIYDCKTGQISEVIEQLDGSIKDLETYLNDC' A
#
# COMPACT_ATOMS: atom_id res chain seq x y z
N MET A 1 -1.79 -13.52 -19.17
CA MET A 1 -1.18 -12.27 -18.69
C MET A 1 -2.20 -11.22 -18.29
N LYS A 2 -3.27 -11.04 -19.04
CA LYS A 2 -4.34 -10.09 -18.66
C LYS A 2 -4.95 -10.42 -17.29
N GLY A 3 -5.10 -11.70 -16.96
CA GLY A 3 -5.60 -12.10 -15.65
C GLY A 3 -4.67 -11.74 -14.51
N ILE A 4 -3.36 -11.84 -14.72
CA ILE A 4 -2.34 -11.45 -13.73
C ILE A 4 -2.40 -9.94 -13.51
N LEU A 5 -2.49 -9.16 -14.58
CA LEU A 5 -2.60 -7.71 -14.49
C LEU A 5 -3.83 -7.28 -13.69
N LYS A 6 -4.97 -7.93 -13.95
CA LYS A 6 -6.20 -7.66 -13.23
C LYS A 6 -6.07 -7.95 -11.74
N GLN A 7 -5.41 -9.06 -11.37
CA GLN A 7 -5.15 -9.40 -9.98
C GLN A 7 -4.22 -8.41 -9.30
N LEU A 8 -3.17 -7.97 -9.98
CA LEU A 8 -2.24 -6.97 -9.45
C LEU A 8 -2.97 -5.66 -9.14
N LYS A 9 -3.83 -5.20 -10.04
CA LYS A 9 -4.63 -4.00 -9.82
C LYS A 9 -5.58 -4.16 -8.63
N LYS A 10 -6.20 -5.34 -8.47
CA LYS A 10 -7.07 -5.63 -7.34
C LYS A 10 -6.32 -5.61 -6.02
N GLN A 11 -5.14 -6.22 -5.98
CA GLN A 11 -4.31 -6.23 -4.77
C GLN A 11 -3.83 -4.83 -4.40
N ARG A 12 -3.51 -4.01 -5.41
CA ARG A 12 -3.15 -2.62 -5.17
C ARG A 12 -4.29 -1.86 -4.49
N ILE A 13 -5.52 -2.03 -4.97
CA ILE A 13 -6.70 -1.40 -4.36
C ILE A 13 -6.87 -1.88 -2.91
N ASN A 14 -6.72 -3.17 -2.65
CA ASN A 14 -6.83 -3.72 -1.31
C ASN A 14 -5.78 -3.14 -0.36
N LEU A 15 -4.54 -3.00 -0.82
CA LEU A 15 -3.46 -2.42 -0.02
C LEU A 15 -3.71 -0.94 0.28
N VAL A 16 -4.23 -0.18 -0.69
CA VAL A 16 -4.61 1.22 -0.46
C VAL A 16 -5.68 1.32 0.62
N LYS A 17 -6.68 0.45 0.59
CA LYS A 17 -7.73 0.41 1.63
C LYS A 17 -7.15 0.09 3.01
N VAL A 18 -6.23 -0.85 3.09
CA VAL A 18 -5.55 -1.19 4.35
C VAL A 18 -4.77 0.02 4.86
N SER A 19 -4.02 0.69 4.00
CA SER A 19 -3.23 1.87 4.36
C SER A 19 -4.14 2.99 4.89
N GLU A 20 -5.26 3.25 4.23
CA GLU A 20 -6.22 4.27 4.65
C GLU A 20 -6.80 3.96 6.03
N LYS A 21 -7.17 2.71 6.29
CA LYS A 21 -7.69 2.29 7.59
C LYS A 21 -6.65 2.43 8.69
N ARG A 22 -5.39 2.13 8.41
CA ARG A 22 -4.31 2.27 9.37
C ARG A 22 -4.04 3.73 9.70
N ASP A 23 -4.07 4.60 8.69
CA ASP A 23 -3.91 6.04 8.89
C ASP A 23 -5.05 6.61 9.74
N GLU A 24 -6.27 6.18 9.48
CA GLU A 24 -7.43 6.60 10.27
C GLU A 24 -7.31 6.15 11.72
N TYR A 25 -6.93 4.91 11.95
CA TYR A 25 -6.72 4.37 13.29
C TYR A 25 -5.64 5.16 14.04
N TYR A 26 -4.51 5.41 13.39
CA TYR A 26 -3.40 6.17 13.96
C TYR A 26 -3.82 7.60 14.33
N SER A 27 -4.56 8.26 13.44
CA SER A 27 -5.03 9.63 13.66
C SER A 27 -6.01 9.76 14.82
N LYS A 28 -6.74 8.69 15.12
CA LYS A 28 -7.69 8.67 16.24
C LYS A 28 -7.05 8.40 17.58
N ARG A 29 -5.78 8.00 17.60
CA ARG A 29 -5.03 7.75 18.83
C ARG A 29 -4.53 9.08 19.42
N THR A 30 -4.29 9.06 20.74
CA THR A 30 -3.73 10.22 21.43
C THR A 30 -2.30 10.49 20.96
N ASP A 31 -1.86 11.75 21.07
CA ASP A 31 -0.49 12.14 20.74
C ASP A 31 0.52 11.35 21.60
N GLN A 32 0.18 11.09 22.85
CA GLN A 32 1.02 10.28 23.73
C GLN A 32 1.25 8.89 23.16
N TRP A 33 0.19 8.25 22.68
CA TRP A 33 0.32 6.91 22.08
C TRP A 33 1.17 6.94 20.81
N GLN A 34 1.01 7.98 19.99
CA GLN A 34 1.78 8.13 18.75
C GLN A 34 3.28 8.26 19.02
N ASP A 35 3.66 8.85 20.15
CA ASP A 35 5.06 9.01 20.56
C ASP A 35 5.62 7.77 21.26
N THR A 36 4.79 6.78 21.60
CA THR A 36 5.27 5.53 22.24
C THR A 36 5.92 4.62 21.20
N GLY A 37 6.70 3.64 21.67
CA GLY A 37 7.30 2.62 20.81
C GLY A 37 6.29 1.92 19.91
N PRO A 38 5.15 1.40 20.45
CA PRO A 38 4.11 0.80 19.61
C PRO A 38 3.54 1.73 18.55
N GLY A 39 3.34 3.02 18.88
CA GLY A 39 2.85 4.02 17.92
C GLY A 39 3.81 4.27 16.79
N VAL A 40 5.10 4.42 17.10
CA VAL A 40 6.15 4.61 16.10
C VAL A 40 6.27 3.40 15.18
N ILE A 41 6.23 2.19 15.75
CA ILE A 41 6.29 0.94 14.98
C ILE A 41 5.07 0.84 14.05
N TYR A 42 3.89 1.20 14.53
CA TYR A 42 2.67 1.18 13.73
C TYR A 42 2.79 2.10 12.51
N ASP A 43 3.27 3.31 12.71
CA ASP A 43 3.48 4.29 11.64
C ASP A 43 4.54 3.80 10.62
N CYS A 44 5.64 3.23 11.10
CA CYS A 44 6.66 2.64 10.23
C CYS A 44 6.09 1.52 9.35
N LYS A 45 5.25 0.65 9.91
CA LYS A 45 4.61 -0.43 9.16
C LYS A 45 3.66 0.12 8.10
N THR A 46 2.94 1.19 8.40
CA THR A 46 2.09 1.87 7.42
C THR A 46 2.94 2.43 6.27
N GLY A 47 4.09 3.00 6.57
CA GLY A 47 5.04 3.47 5.55
C GLY A 47 5.53 2.35 4.65
N GLN A 48 5.81 1.16 5.22
CA GLN A 48 6.21 -0.01 4.44
C GLN A 48 5.11 -0.45 3.48
N ILE A 49 3.85 -0.39 3.89
CA ILE A 49 2.72 -0.70 3.00
C ILE A 49 2.70 0.27 1.82
N SER A 50 2.94 1.55 2.05
CA SER A 50 3.01 2.55 0.99
C SER A 50 4.12 2.24 -0.02
N GLU A 51 5.29 1.79 0.45
CA GLU A 51 6.38 1.36 -0.43
C GLU A 51 5.98 0.16 -1.29
N VAL A 52 5.30 -0.81 -0.71
CA VAL A 52 4.81 -1.98 -1.46
C VAL A 52 3.81 -1.54 -2.53
N ILE A 53 2.93 -0.59 -2.22
CA ILE A 53 1.97 -0.05 -3.19
C ILE A 53 2.71 0.59 -4.37
N GLU A 54 3.75 1.37 -4.11
CA GLU A 54 4.56 2.00 -5.16
C GLU A 54 5.25 0.96 -6.04
N GLN A 55 5.83 -0.06 -5.45
CA GLN A 55 6.47 -1.15 -6.18
C GLN A 55 5.46 -1.91 -7.03
N LEU A 56 4.27 -2.16 -6.50
CA LEU A 56 3.20 -2.83 -7.22
C LEU A 56 2.71 -1.98 -8.38
N ASP A 57 2.59 -0.68 -8.18
CA ASP A 57 2.19 0.27 -9.22
C ASP A 57 3.21 0.27 -10.39
N GLY A 58 4.50 0.25 -10.08
CA GLY A 58 5.56 0.13 -11.07
C GLY A 58 5.46 -1.17 -11.84
N SER A 59 5.22 -2.29 -11.14
CA SER A 59 5.05 -3.60 -11.79
C SER A 59 3.83 -3.63 -12.71
N ILE A 60 2.73 -3.00 -12.30
CA ILE A 60 1.52 -2.89 -13.13
C ILE A 60 1.84 -2.12 -14.42
N LYS A 61 2.53 -0.99 -14.32
CA LYS A 61 2.91 -0.19 -15.49
C LYS A 61 3.82 -0.96 -16.43
N ASP A 62 4.80 -1.67 -15.89
CA ASP A 62 5.73 -2.48 -16.69
C ASP A 62 4.98 -3.58 -17.45
N LEU A 63 4.05 -4.25 -16.78
CA LEU A 63 3.26 -5.30 -17.41
C LEU A 63 2.31 -4.73 -18.47
N GLU A 64 1.71 -3.57 -18.22
CA GLU A 64 0.86 -2.90 -19.21
C GLU A 64 1.68 -2.54 -20.46
N THR A 65 2.89 -2.01 -20.29
CA THR A 65 3.78 -1.69 -21.39
C THR A 65 4.14 -2.93 -22.19
N TYR A 66 4.47 -4.03 -21.50
CA TYR A 66 4.78 -5.30 -22.13
C TYR A 66 3.60 -5.79 -23.00
N LEU A 67 2.38 -5.73 -22.45
CA LEU A 67 1.19 -6.20 -23.16
C LEU A 67 0.84 -5.30 -24.35
N ASN A 68 1.10 -4.00 -24.24
CA ASN A 68 0.82 -3.06 -25.33
C ASN A 68 1.82 -3.16 -26.49
N ASP A 69 3.07 -3.56 -26.20
CA ASP A 69 4.13 -3.71 -27.20
C ASP A 69 4.00 -5.04 -27.98
N CYS A 70 3.15 -5.91 -27.55
CA CYS A 70 2.83 -7.16 -28.23
C CYS A 70 1.55 -7.00 -29.05
#